data_c0affc41b7c5be674355b655ecd90237
#
_entry.id   c0affc41b7c5be674355b655ecd90237
#
_cell.length_a   1.000
_cell.length_b   1.000
_cell.length_c   1.000
_cell.angle_alpha   90.00
_cell.angle_beta   90.00
_cell.angle_gamma   90.00
#
_symmetry.space_group_name_H-M   'P 1'
#
loop_
_entity.id
_entity.type
_entity.pdbx_description
1 polymer ?
#
loop_
_entity_poly.entity_id
_entity_poly.type
_entity_poly.pdbx_seq_one_letter_code
_entity_poly.pdbx_strand_id
1 'polypeptide(L)'
;MKLSLKNIPWKKRIIQTVWILFGMGAMVLFGAAMVKKNQKTCTGVQIEISGASQHMFLDEKEILQILNLTGKLKGTPTGKINLRALEKVLEKNSWIQNAEMYFDNNQLLEVKVIERQPIARVFVQGGYSFYVDSAALRLPLSDKLSARVPVFTSFPSSKAILAKPDSSLLEGIVKLASFIQADSFWMAQIAQVNINPHHKFEVVPLIGDQLIIVGDADQLDKKFNRLKAFYQQALLQQGINAYEKLDLRFENQIVAVRRGAEKAQIDSAEAKKKLLELVEKTTPLPLHEVDSSKVINKKIAHQINNKEINKPLTNRHVSPMPKSVH
;
A
#
# COMPACT_ATOMS: atom_id res chain seq x y z
N MET A 1 -46.76 -78.33 29.76
CA MET A 1 -46.18 -77.52 28.67
C MET A 1 -44.75 -77.13 29.06
N LYS A 2 -43.70 -77.90 28.61
CA LYS A 2 -42.31 -77.66 29.00
C LYS A 2 -41.72 -76.66 27.97
N LEU A 3 -41.43 -75.44 28.37
CA LEU A 3 -40.73 -74.46 27.57
C LEU A 3 -39.26 -74.89 27.46
N SER A 4 -38.87 -75.40 26.29
CA SER A 4 -37.51 -75.75 25.94
C SER A 4 -36.68 -74.47 25.82
N LEU A 5 -35.78 -74.20 26.77
CA LEU A 5 -34.79 -73.17 26.68
C LEU A 5 -33.70 -73.62 25.69
N LYS A 6 -33.95 -73.44 24.38
CA LYS A 6 -33.08 -73.79 23.26
C LYS A 6 -31.87 -72.83 23.29
N ASN A 7 -30.69 -73.40 23.34
CA ASN A 7 -29.35 -72.80 23.31
C ASN A 7 -29.26 -71.39 22.74
N ILE A 8 -29.28 -70.42 23.65
CA ILE A 8 -29.05 -69.04 23.32
C ILE A 8 -27.53 -68.90 23.17
N PRO A 9 -27.00 -68.46 22.02
CA PRO A 9 -25.56 -68.33 21.83
C PRO A 9 -25.01 -67.15 22.68
N TRP A 10 -24.78 -67.43 23.97
CA TRP A 10 -24.31 -66.44 24.96
C TRP A 10 -23.07 -65.66 24.49
N LYS A 11 -22.17 -66.30 23.79
CA LYS A 11 -20.97 -65.62 23.24
C LYS A 11 -21.31 -64.52 22.23
N LYS A 12 -22.29 -64.75 21.33
CA LYS A 12 -22.71 -63.72 20.37
C LYS A 12 -23.40 -62.55 21.04
N ARG A 13 -24.21 -62.79 22.07
CA ARG A 13 -24.90 -61.73 22.82
C ARG A 13 -23.91 -60.91 23.67
N ILE A 14 -22.92 -61.55 24.30
CA ILE A 14 -21.87 -60.86 25.05
C ILE A 14 -21.06 -59.97 24.08
N ILE A 15 -20.68 -60.48 22.91
CA ILE A 15 -19.98 -59.65 21.89
C ILE A 15 -20.83 -58.46 21.44
N GLN A 16 -22.13 -58.66 21.20
CA GLN A 16 -23.04 -57.60 20.80
C GLN A 16 -23.23 -56.55 21.92
N THR A 17 -23.37 -56.95 23.19
CA THR A 17 -23.43 -55.99 24.28
C THR A 17 -22.13 -55.21 24.50
N VAL A 18 -20.97 -55.84 24.33
CA VAL A 18 -19.67 -55.17 24.36
C VAL A 18 -19.54 -54.13 23.23
N TRP A 19 -19.97 -54.46 22.01
CA TRP A 19 -19.98 -53.49 20.91
C TRP A 19 -20.93 -52.32 21.13
N ILE A 20 -22.13 -52.58 21.72
CA ILE A 20 -23.10 -51.52 22.07
C ILE A 20 -22.53 -50.61 23.16
N LEU A 21 -21.91 -51.19 24.20
CA LEU A 21 -21.26 -50.42 25.27
C LEU A 21 -20.09 -49.59 24.74
N PHE A 22 -19.30 -50.16 23.85
CA PHE A 22 -18.22 -49.46 23.18
C PHE A 22 -18.73 -48.29 22.32
N GLY A 23 -19.78 -48.50 21.52
CA GLY A 23 -20.44 -47.47 20.72
C GLY A 23 -21.04 -46.36 21.58
N MET A 24 -21.67 -46.72 22.67
CA MET A 24 -22.26 -45.74 23.61
C MET A 24 -21.14 -44.95 24.33
N GLY A 25 -20.03 -45.59 24.74
CA GLY A 25 -18.87 -44.94 25.29
C GLY A 25 -18.20 -43.97 24.29
N ALA A 26 -18.05 -44.39 23.05
CA ALA A 26 -17.53 -43.52 21.98
C ALA A 26 -18.42 -42.30 21.73
N MET A 27 -19.76 -42.49 21.78
CA MET A 27 -20.74 -41.40 21.62
C MET A 27 -20.67 -40.38 22.76
N VAL A 28 -20.52 -40.84 24.00
CA VAL A 28 -20.31 -39.97 25.18
C VAL A 28 -18.99 -39.21 25.10
N LEU A 29 -17.91 -39.89 24.72
CA LEU A 29 -16.60 -39.26 24.53
C LEU A 29 -16.64 -38.21 23.41
N PHE A 30 -17.32 -38.51 22.31
CA PHE A 30 -17.52 -37.57 21.21
C PHE A 30 -18.32 -36.35 21.64
N GLY A 31 -19.41 -36.56 22.39
CA GLY A 31 -20.20 -35.48 22.99
C GLY A 31 -19.41 -34.62 23.96
N ALA A 32 -18.63 -35.25 24.85
CA ALA A 32 -17.75 -34.54 25.79
C ALA A 32 -16.64 -33.73 25.07
N ALA A 33 -16.07 -34.27 23.99
CA ALA A 33 -15.09 -33.56 23.17
C ALA A 33 -15.70 -32.32 22.47
N MET A 34 -16.94 -32.42 21.98
CA MET A 34 -17.64 -31.28 21.40
C MET A 34 -17.95 -30.20 22.42
N VAL A 35 -18.37 -30.55 23.63
CA VAL A 35 -18.64 -29.60 24.72
C VAL A 35 -17.35 -28.88 25.13
N LYS A 36 -16.23 -29.61 25.25
CA LYS A 36 -14.93 -29.02 25.61
C LYS A 36 -14.41 -28.07 24.52
N LYS A 37 -14.67 -28.33 23.26
CA LYS A 37 -14.33 -27.45 22.15
C LYS A 37 -15.10 -26.11 22.22
N ASN A 38 -16.37 -26.14 22.62
CA ASN A 38 -17.21 -24.95 22.73
C ASN A 38 -16.94 -24.08 23.98
N GLN A 39 -16.13 -24.56 24.94
CA GLN A 39 -15.74 -23.80 26.15
C GLN A 39 -14.49 -22.95 25.96
N LYS A 40 -13.77 -23.10 24.86
CA LYS A 40 -12.61 -22.29 24.58
C LYS A 40 -13.02 -20.85 24.36
N THR A 41 -12.39 -19.91 25.08
CA THR A 41 -12.66 -18.48 25.01
C THR A 41 -11.53 -17.74 24.34
N CYS A 42 -11.84 -16.68 23.64
CA CYS A 42 -10.85 -15.77 23.05
C CYS A 42 -9.95 -15.18 24.13
N THR A 43 -8.64 -15.39 24.04
CA THR A 43 -7.64 -14.93 25.02
C THR A 43 -7.22 -13.48 24.75
N GLY A 44 -7.26 -13.04 23.49
CA GLY A 44 -6.85 -11.70 23.06
C GLY A 44 -7.02 -11.54 21.57
N VAL A 45 -6.60 -10.38 21.06
CA VAL A 45 -6.58 -10.04 19.65
C VAL A 45 -5.16 -9.61 19.28
N GLN A 46 -4.62 -10.16 18.21
CA GLN A 46 -3.36 -9.74 17.59
C GLN A 46 -3.65 -9.26 16.17
N ILE A 47 -3.12 -8.10 15.82
CA ILE A 47 -3.39 -7.47 14.53
C ILE A 47 -2.07 -7.42 13.76
N GLU A 48 -2.13 -7.83 12.50
CA GLU A 48 -1.06 -7.71 11.53
C GLU A 48 -1.57 -6.91 10.34
N ILE A 49 -0.95 -5.74 10.09
CA ILE A 49 -1.28 -4.89 8.94
C ILE A 49 -0.19 -5.07 7.89
N SER A 50 -0.61 -5.42 6.68
CA SER A 50 0.28 -5.62 5.53
C SER A 50 -0.19 -4.79 4.34
N GLY A 51 0.66 -4.71 3.27
CA GLY A 51 0.34 -3.99 2.04
C GLY A 51 0.96 -2.59 1.96
N ALA A 52 1.30 -1.95 3.08
CA ALA A 52 1.99 -0.66 3.09
C ALA A 52 3.52 -0.86 3.07
N SER A 53 4.18 -0.47 1.98
CA SER A 53 5.65 -0.52 1.90
C SER A 53 6.34 0.69 2.55
N GLN A 54 5.67 1.84 2.64
CA GLN A 54 6.27 3.09 3.13
C GLN A 54 5.37 3.92 4.05
N HIS A 55 4.05 3.83 3.96
CA HIS A 55 3.11 4.66 4.72
C HIS A 55 1.90 3.84 5.14
N MET A 56 1.59 3.84 6.42
CA MET A 56 0.41 3.20 6.99
C MET A 56 -0.68 4.26 7.24
N PHE A 57 -1.80 4.15 6.55
CA PHE A 57 -2.99 4.98 6.77
C PHE A 57 -3.89 4.42 7.87
N LEU A 58 -3.75 3.11 8.15
CA LEU A 58 -4.42 2.41 9.23
C LEU A 58 -3.45 2.16 10.38
N ASP A 59 -3.96 2.19 11.61
CA ASP A 59 -3.24 1.72 12.78
C ASP A 59 -4.02 0.62 13.53
N GLU A 60 -3.30 -0.16 14.33
CA GLU A 60 -3.88 -1.26 15.12
C GLU A 60 -4.99 -0.77 16.07
N LYS A 61 -4.86 0.46 16.60
CA LYS A 61 -5.84 1.04 17.52
C LYS A 61 -7.18 1.28 16.83
N GLU A 62 -7.15 1.74 15.58
CA GLU A 62 -8.34 1.98 14.78
C GLU A 62 -9.06 0.67 14.46
N ILE A 63 -8.32 -0.36 14.08
CA ILE A 63 -8.87 -1.70 13.84
C ILE A 63 -9.49 -2.26 15.12
N LEU A 64 -8.78 -2.15 16.25
CA LEU A 64 -9.31 -2.56 17.56
C LEU A 64 -10.58 -1.80 17.95
N GLN A 65 -10.66 -0.49 17.67
CA GLN A 65 -11.86 0.30 17.91
C GLN A 65 -13.05 -0.21 17.09
N ILE A 66 -12.85 -0.46 15.79
CA ILE A 66 -13.90 -1.00 14.91
C ILE A 66 -14.39 -2.35 15.44
N LEU A 67 -13.47 -3.23 15.84
CA LEU A 67 -13.82 -4.56 16.38
C LEU A 67 -14.55 -4.46 17.73
N ASN A 68 -14.11 -3.58 18.62
CA ASN A 68 -14.75 -3.38 19.93
C ASN A 68 -16.17 -2.80 19.84
N LEU A 69 -16.48 -2.02 18.79
CA LEU A 69 -17.84 -1.53 18.52
C LEU A 69 -18.81 -2.68 18.22
N THR A 70 -18.32 -3.82 17.73
CA THR A 70 -19.15 -5.00 17.42
C THR A 70 -19.42 -5.89 18.65
N GLY A 71 -18.67 -5.71 19.75
CA GLY A 71 -18.83 -6.44 21.00
C GLY A 71 -17.49 -6.81 21.64
N LYS A 72 -17.57 -7.25 22.90
CA LYS A 72 -16.42 -7.69 23.67
C LYS A 72 -15.90 -9.04 23.13
N LEU A 73 -14.71 -9.05 22.55
CA LEU A 73 -14.11 -10.27 21.99
C LEU A 73 -13.40 -11.10 23.05
N LYS A 74 -12.52 -10.49 23.85
CA LYS A 74 -11.76 -11.18 24.90
C LYS A 74 -12.69 -11.78 25.94
N GLY A 75 -12.54 -13.08 26.22
CA GLY A 75 -13.34 -13.83 27.13
C GLY A 75 -14.65 -14.40 26.55
N THR A 76 -14.98 -14.07 25.30
CA THR A 76 -16.15 -14.63 24.62
C THR A 76 -15.81 -16.02 24.05
N PRO A 77 -16.70 -17.01 24.16
CA PRO A 77 -16.49 -18.34 23.57
C PRO A 77 -16.22 -18.22 22.06
N THR A 78 -15.16 -18.85 21.57
CA THR A 78 -14.75 -18.77 20.16
C THR A 78 -15.83 -19.20 19.19
N GLY A 79 -16.66 -20.20 19.56
CA GLY A 79 -17.79 -20.65 18.74
C GLY A 79 -18.95 -19.64 18.62
N LYS A 80 -18.99 -18.59 19.46
CA LYS A 80 -19.99 -17.50 19.40
C LYS A 80 -19.50 -16.30 18.57
N ILE A 81 -18.21 -16.24 18.26
CA ILE A 81 -17.63 -15.15 17.47
C ILE A 81 -17.78 -15.46 15.99
N ASN A 82 -18.56 -14.65 15.30
CA ASN A 82 -18.73 -14.78 13.86
C ASN A 82 -17.62 -14.01 13.13
N LEU A 83 -16.52 -14.71 12.79
CA LEU A 83 -15.36 -14.13 12.13
C LEU A 83 -15.72 -13.47 10.81
N ARG A 84 -16.54 -14.12 9.96
CA ARG A 84 -16.98 -13.54 8.66
C ARG A 84 -17.77 -12.24 8.82
N ALA A 85 -18.54 -12.11 9.89
CA ALA A 85 -19.24 -10.86 10.15
C ALA A 85 -18.28 -9.74 10.55
N LEU A 86 -17.25 -10.07 11.34
CA LEU A 86 -16.20 -9.12 11.75
C LEU A 86 -15.33 -8.70 10.56
N GLU A 87 -14.92 -9.65 9.71
CA GLU A 87 -14.19 -9.36 8.47
C GLU A 87 -14.97 -8.36 7.59
N LYS A 88 -16.25 -8.62 7.34
CA LYS A 88 -17.12 -7.70 6.60
C LYS A 88 -17.29 -6.32 7.25
N VAL A 89 -17.21 -6.24 8.56
CA VAL A 89 -17.26 -4.94 9.26
C VAL A 89 -15.96 -4.18 9.03
N LEU A 90 -14.81 -4.83 9.09
CA LEU A 90 -13.53 -4.21 8.78
C LEU A 90 -13.46 -3.77 7.31
N GLU A 91 -13.89 -4.61 6.37
CA GLU A 91 -13.89 -4.33 4.93
C GLU A 91 -14.80 -3.14 4.52
N LYS A 92 -15.69 -2.68 5.40
CA LYS A 92 -16.43 -1.42 5.19
C LYS A 92 -15.56 -0.18 5.32
N ASN A 93 -14.40 -0.28 5.97
CA ASN A 93 -13.43 0.80 6.00
C ASN A 93 -12.78 0.91 4.61
N SER A 94 -12.86 2.10 4.01
CA SER A 94 -12.35 2.35 2.65
C SER A 94 -10.87 2.05 2.49
N TRP A 95 -10.07 2.12 3.57
CA TRP A 95 -8.64 1.84 3.56
C TRP A 95 -8.30 0.36 3.66
N ILE A 96 -9.28 -0.51 3.96
CA ILE A 96 -9.06 -1.95 4.04
C ILE A 96 -9.38 -2.61 2.70
N GLN A 97 -8.40 -3.31 2.13
CA GLN A 97 -8.58 -4.08 0.90
C GLN A 97 -9.14 -5.46 1.20
N ASN A 98 -8.63 -6.12 2.24
CA ASN A 98 -9.03 -7.45 2.67
C ASN A 98 -8.78 -7.58 4.17
N ALA A 99 -9.63 -8.34 4.85
CA ALA A 99 -9.45 -8.70 6.25
C ALA A 99 -9.68 -10.20 6.42
N GLU A 100 -8.73 -10.90 7.02
CA GLU A 100 -8.80 -12.31 7.33
C GLU A 100 -8.64 -12.53 8.83
N MET A 101 -9.49 -13.37 9.41
CA MET A 101 -9.48 -13.66 10.83
C MET A 101 -9.49 -15.15 11.10
N TYR A 102 -8.66 -15.59 12.04
CA TYR A 102 -8.67 -16.96 12.51
C TYR A 102 -8.19 -17.04 13.97
N PHE A 103 -8.53 -18.13 14.65
CA PHE A 103 -8.00 -18.40 15.97
C PHE A 103 -6.75 -19.28 15.85
N ASP A 104 -5.71 -18.89 16.58
CA ASP A 104 -4.54 -19.74 16.76
C ASP A 104 -4.82 -20.90 17.75
N ASN A 105 -3.81 -21.74 18.00
CA ASN A 105 -3.91 -22.85 18.94
C ASN A 105 -4.16 -22.41 20.39
N ASN A 106 -3.76 -21.18 20.76
CA ASN A 106 -3.89 -20.57 22.06
C ASN A 106 -5.20 -19.79 22.25
N GLN A 107 -6.11 -19.87 21.26
CA GLN A 107 -7.37 -19.11 21.19
C GLN A 107 -7.15 -17.58 21.09
N LEU A 108 -6.00 -17.15 20.62
CA LEU A 108 -5.73 -15.78 20.24
C LEU A 108 -6.38 -15.50 18.87
N LEU A 109 -7.11 -14.42 18.77
CA LEU A 109 -7.70 -13.99 17.50
C LEU A 109 -6.63 -13.26 16.69
N GLU A 110 -6.16 -13.91 15.63
CA GLU A 110 -5.29 -13.31 14.60
C GLU A 110 -6.14 -12.56 13.61
N VAL A 111 -5.83 -11.28 13.42
CA VAL A 111 -6.50 -10.37 12.48
C VAL A 111 -5.47 -9.89 11.47
N LYS A 112 -5.53 -10.40 10.25
CA LYS A 112 -4.68 -9.98 9.14
C LYS A 112 -5.44 -9.00 8.27
N VAL A 113 -4.90 -7.81 8.13
CA VAL A 113 -5.50 -6.74 7.33
C VAL A 113 -4.56 -6.34 6.21
N ILE A 114 -5.07 -6.31 4.99
CA ILE A 114 -4.36 -5.77 3.83
C ILE A 114 -4.86 -4.36 3.60
N GLU A 115 -3.94 -3.39 3.73
CA GLU A 115 -4.22 -1.98 3.51
C GLU A 115 -4.22 -1.63 2.03
N ARG A 116 -5.17 -0.77 1.59
CA ARG A 116 -5.19 -0.22 0.23
C ARG A 116 -4.09 0.81 0.04
N GLN A 117 -3.42 0.73 -1.09
CA GLN A 117 -2.38 1.68 -1.46
C GLN A 117 -2.93 2.72 -2.44
N PRO A 118 -2.87 4.01 -2.11
CA PRO A 118 -3.22 5.06 -3.06
C PRO A 118 -2.16 5.16 -4.17
N ILE A 119 -2.61 5.29 -5.40
CA ILE A 119 -1.75 5.48 -6.57
C ILE A 119 -1.87 6.88 -7.19
N ALA A 120 -2.93 7.61 -6.89
CA ALA A 120 -3.14 8.97 -7.33
C ALA A 120 -3.88 9.79 -6.29
N ARG A 121 -3.64 11.11 -6.27
CA ARG A 121 -4.48 12.10 -5.58
C ARG A 121 -5.22 12.92 -6.61
N VAL A 122 -6.54 12.96 -6.48
CA VAL A 122 -7.44 13.61 -7.46
C VAL A 122 -8.15 14.78 -6.82
N PHE A 123 -7.99 15.96 -7.41
CA PHE A 123 -8.67 17.19 -7.04
C PHE A 123 -9.86 17.43 -7.97
N VAL A 124 -11.02 17.61 -7.38
CA VAL A 124 -12.27 17.89 -8.08
C VAL A 124 -12.41 19.39 -8.30
N GLN A 125 -13.08 19.78 -9.37
CA GLN A 125 -13.53 21.16 -9.53
C GLN A 125 -14.41 21.56 -8.35
N GLY A 126 -13.98 22.56 -7.55
CA GLY A 126 -14.67 22.95 -6.32
C GLY A 126 -13.93 22.67 -5.01
N GLY A 127 -12.67 22.17 -5.06
CA GLY A 127 -11.75 22.12 -3.93
C GLY A 127 -11.76 20.84 -3.09
N TYR A 128 -12.64 19.89 -3.40
CA TYR A 128 -12.62 18.55 -2.78
C TYR A 128 -11.53 17.69 -3.41
N SER A 129 -10.89 16.82 -2.62
CA SER A 129 -9.93 15.86 -3.15
C SER A 129 -10.05 14.49 -2.48
N PHE A 130 -9.59 13.45 -3.17
CA PHE A 130 -9.60 12.07 -2.71
C PHE A 130 -8.39 11.32 -3.28
N TYR A 131 -8.07 10.19 -2.67
CA TYR A 131 -7.11 9.24 -3.26
C TYR A 131 -7.82 8.20 -4.12
N VAL A 132 -7.07 7.59 -5.02
CA VAL A 132 -7.53 6.47 -5.87
C VAL A 132 -6.53 5.33 -5.74
N ASP A 133 -7.04 4.10 -5.57
CA ASP A 133 -6.22 2.88 -5.59
C ASP A 133 -6.12 2.27 -7.00
N SER A 134 -5.38 1.17 -7.12
CA SER A 134 -5.19 0.44 -8.39
C SER A 134 -6.48 -0.19 -8.96
N ALA A 135 -7.51 -0.34 -8.14
CA ALA A 135 -8.83 -0.83 -8.56
C ALA A 135 -9.81 0.29 -8.93
N ALA A 136 -9.32 1.54 -9.07
CA ALA A 136 -10.11 2.75 -9.31
C ALA A 136 -11.13 3.04 -8.18
N LEU A 137 -10.90 2.52 -6.97
CA LEU A 137 -11.70 2.84 -5.81
C LEU A 137 -11.25 4.19 -5.23
N ARG A 138 -12.20 5.04 -4.89
CA ARG A 138 -11.92 6.32 -4.24
C ARG A 138 -11.74 6.12 -2.73
N LEU A 139 -10.62 6.62 -2.21
CA LEU A 139 -10.27 6.58 -0.81
C LEU A 139 -10.37 7.99 -0.21
N PRO A 140 -10.86 8.15 1.01
CA PRO A 140 -10.88 9.44 1.68
C PRO A 140 -9.47 9.96 1.97
N LEU A 141 -9.34 11.24 2.25
CA LEU A 141 -8.10 11.77 2.79
C LEU A 141 -7.87 11.23 4.20
N SER A 142 -6.62 11.16 4.61
CA SER A 142 -6.22 10.85 5.97
C SER A 142 -5.63 12.10 6.62
N ASP A 143 -6.01 12.35 7.87
CA ASP A 143 -5.42 13.42 8.67
C ASP A 143 -4.02 13.03 9.19
N LYS A 144 -3.68 11.75 9.13
CA LYS A 144 -2.42 11.21 9.64
C LYS A 144 -1.27 11.37 8.64
N LEU A 145 -1.54 11.08 7.37
CA LEU A 145 -0.52 10.97 6.34
C LEU A 145 -1.00 11.52 4.99
N SER A 146 -0.03 12.03 4.22
CA SER A 146 -0.21 12.37 2.81
C SER A 146 0.70 11.49 1.96
N ALA A 147 0.10 10.70 1.07
CA ALA A 147 0.86 9.85 0.15
C ALA A 147 1.58 10.69 -0.92
N ARG A 148 2.82 10.32 -1.22
CA ARG A 148 3.57 10.87 -2.36
C ARG A 148 3.18 10.13 -3.63
N VAL A 149 2.12 10.59 -4.27
CA VAL A 149 1.55 10.01 -5.49
C VAL A 149 1.32 11.10 -6.54
N PRO A 150 1.20 10.76 -7.83
CA PRO A 150 0.84 11.71 -8.87
C PRO A 150 -0.46 12.45 -8.54
N VAL A 151 -0.46 13.75 -8.84
CA VAL A 151 -1.59 14.65 -8.58
C VAL A 151 -2.35 14.90 -9.87
N PHE A 152 -3.66 14.69 -9.81
CA PHE A 152 -4.59 14.98 -10.90
C PHE A 152 -5.52 16.11 -10.49
N THR A 153 -5.74 17.08 -11.37
CA THR A 153 -6.58 18.26 -11.10
C THR A 153 -7.72 18.35 -12.09
N SER A 154 -8.74 19.10 -11.71
CA SER A 154 -9.92 19.37 -12.55
C SER A 154 -10.79 18.15 -12.87
N PHE A 155 -10.87 17.17 -11.97
CA PHE A 155 -11.82 16.07 -12.11
C PHE A 155 -13.25 16.60 -12.05
N PRO A 156 -14.14 16.19 -13.00
CA PRO A 156 -15.42 16.91 -13.19
C PRO A 156 -16.48 16.63 -12.12
N SER A 157 -16.41 15.52 -11.40
CA SER A 157 -17.52 15.04 -10.58
C SER A 157 -17.12 14.76 -9.12
N SER A 158 -17.88 15.34 -8.19
CA SER A 158 -17.82 15.01 -6.74
C SER A 158 -18.85 13.95 -6.31
N LYS A 159 -19.71 13.48 -7.20
CA LYS A 159 -20.80 12.55 -6.90
C LYS A 159 -20.28 11.22 -6.36
N ALA A 160 -21.00 10.62 -5.41
CA ALA A 160 -20.67 9.30 -4.88
C ALA A 160 -20.73 8.22 -5.97
N ILE A 161 -21.76 8.27 -6.81
CA ILE A 161 -21.91 7.39 -7.99
C ILE A 161 -21.51 8.19 -9.24
N LEU A 162 -20.47 7.74 -9.91
CA LEU A 162 -19.97 8.37 -11.12
C LEU A 162 -20.81 7.99 -12.33
N ALA A 163 -21.00 8.95 -13.25
CA ALA A 163 -21.49 8.66 -14.57
C ALA A 163 -20.45 7.86 -15.38
N LYS A 164 -20.88 7.13 -16.40
CA LYS A 164 -19.98 6.29 -17.20
C LYS A 164 -18.76 7.04 -17.78
N PRO A 165 -18.86 8.29 -18.28
CA PRO A 165 -17.69 9.03 -18.73
C PRO A 165 -16.69 9.31 -17.60
N ASP A 166 -17.18 9.65 -16.41
CA ASP A 166 -16.31 9.96 -15.26
C ASP A 166 -15.64 8.68 -14.70
N SER A 167 -16.35 7.52 -14.76
CA SER A 167 -15.74 6.23 -14.38
C SER A 167 -14.62 5.85 -15.35
N SER A 168 -14.82 6.00 -16.66
CA SER A 168 -13.78 5.74 -17.67
C SER A 168 -12.61 6.70 -17.53
N LEU A 169 -12.87 7.96 -17.17
CA LEU A 169 -11.82 8.92 -16.86
C LEU A 169 -11.01 8.51 -15.64
N LEU A 170 -11.67 7.98 -14.59
CA LEU A 170 -11.00 7.48 -13.39
C LEU A 170 -10.10 6.28 -13.71
N GLU A 171 -10.54 5.37 -14.58
CA GLU A 171 -9.69 4.27 -15.08
C GLU A 171 -8.48 4.79 -15.86
N GLY A 172 -8.66 5.87 -16.64
CA GLY A 172 -7.57 6.56 -17.32
C GLY A 172 -6.57 7.18 -16.34
N ILE A 173 -7.05 7.76 -15.24
CA ILE A 173 -6.20 8.25 -14.14
C ILE A 173 -5.37 7.12 -13.57
N VAL A 174 -5.98 5.97 -13.28
CA VAL A 174 -5.29 4.78 -12.75
C VAL A 174 -4.16 4.34 -13.69
N LYS A 175 -4.44 4.21 -14.98
CA LYS A 175 -3.43 3.82 -15.99
C LYS A 175 -2.27 4.81 -16.04
N LEU A 176 -2.54 6.11 -16.12
CA LEU A 176 -1.51 7.13 -16.21
C LEU A 176 -0.72 7.26 -14.91
N ALA A 177 -1.39 7.19 -13.75
CA ALA A 177 -0.73 7.25 -12.45
C ALA A 177 0.20 6.05 -12.23
N SER A 178 -0.24 4.83 -12.56
CA SER A 178 0.58 3.62 -12.47
C SER A 178 1.80 3.71 -13.40
N PHE A 179 1.62 4.24 -14.60
CA PHE A 179 2.72 4.48 -15.53
C PHE A 179 3.73 5.48 -14.96
N ILE A 180 3.28 6.60 -14.40
CA ILE A 180 4.15 7.63 -13.81
C ILE A 180 4.92 7.05 -12.61
N GLN A 181 4.26 6.29 -11.74
CA GLN A 181 4.89 5.70 -10.55
C GLN A 181 5.92 4.62 -10.89
N ALA A 182 5.77 3.91 -12.01
CA ALA A 182 6.68 2.88 -12.44
C ALA A 182 8.05 3.43 -12.91
N ASP A 183 8.12 4.72 -13.29
CA ASP A 183 9.35 5.38 -13.75
C ASP A 183 9.71 6.54 -12.81
N SER A 184 10.83 6.42 -12.10
CA SER A 184 11.32 7.44 -11.16
C SER A 184 11.59 8.80 -11.80
N PHE A 185 11.95 8.84 -13.09
CA PHE A 185 12.14 10.08 -13.84
C PHE A 185 10.82 10.81 -14.00
N TRP A 186 9.75 10.13 -14.47
CA TRP A 186 8.45 10.74 -14.63
C TRP A 186 7.81 11.11 -13.30
N MET A 187 8.01 10.29 -12.27
CA MET A 187 7.54 10.61 -10.91
C MET A 187 8.19 11.87 -10.34
N ALA A 188 9.43 12.17 -10.73
CA ALA A 188 10.14 13.38 -10.30
C ALA A 188 9.87 14.58 -11.23
N GLN A 189 9.60 14.34 -12.52
CA GLN A 189 9.47 15.40 -13.53
C GLN A 189 8.03 15.93 -13.66
N ILE A 190 7.02 15.15 -13.29
CA ILE A 190 5.61 15.57 -13.40
C ILE A 190 5.16 16.23 -12.10
N ALA A 191 4.84 17.53 -12.16
CA ALA A 191 4.29 18.28 -11.03
C ALA A 191 2.82 17.95 -10.82
N GLN A 192 2.04 17.94 -11.90
CA GLN A 192 0.62 17.60 -11.87
C GLN A 192 0.11 17.19 -13.27
N VAL A 193 -1.02 16.52 -13.29
CA VAL A 193 -1.77 16.20 -14.50
C VAL A 193 -3.10 16.92 -14.44
N ASN A 194 -3.35 17.83 -15.37
CA ASN A 194 -4.62 18.50 -15.50
C ASN A 194 -5.57 17.69 -16.39
N ILE A 195 -6.84 17.67 -16.04
CA ILE A 195 -7.91 17.09 -16.84
C ILE A 195 -8.65 18.23 -17.50
N ASN A 196 -8.60 18.29 -18.85
CA ASN A 196 -9.28 19.34 -19.57
C ASN A 196 -10.79 19.07 -19.70
N PRO A 197 -11.61 20.05 -20.16
CA PRO A 197 -13.06 19.89 -20.30
C PRO A 197 -13.49 18.76 -21.25
N HIS A 198 -12.59 18.27 -22.11
CA HIS A 198 -12.83 17.13 -23.01
C HIS A 198 -12.42 15.80 -22.41
N HIS A 199 -12.17 15.72 -21.08
CA HIS A 199 -11.71 14.54 -20.36
C HIS A 199 -10.36 13.99 -20.87
N LYS A 200 -9.46 14.87 -21.34
CA LYS A 200 -8.12 14.52 -21.81
C LYS A 200 -7.06 14.99 -20.82
N PHE A 201 -5.94 14.28 -20.77
CA PHE A 201 -4.84 14.55 -19.86
C PHE A 201 -3.83 15.52 -20.43
N GLU A 202 -3.46 16.49 -19.63
CA GLU A 202 -2.44 17.49 -19.88
C GLU A 202 -1.45 17.49 -18.73
N VAL A 203 -0.18 17.25 -19.00
CA VAL A 203 0.87 17.17 -17.99
C VAL A 203 1.56 18.52 -17.86
N VAL A 204 1.72 18.96 -16.61
CA VAL A 204 2.54 20.10 -16.23
C VAL A 204 3.83 19.57 -15.63
N PRO A 205 4.99 19.83 -16.24
CA PRO A 205 6.27 19.37 -15.72
C PRO A 205 6.69 20.17 -14.50
N LEU A 206 7.55 19.57 -13.65
CA LEU A 206 8.17 20.27 -12.51
C LEU A 206 9.27 21.20 -12.99
N ILE A 207 10.02 20.78 -14.01
CA ILE A 207 11.10 21.56 -14.62
C ILE A 207 10.68 21.93 -16.05
N GLY A 208 10.57 23.24 -16.27
CA GLY A 208 10.02 23.82 -17.48
C GLY A 208 8.59 24.28 -17.29
N ASP A 209 8.07 25.05 -18.24
CA ASP A 209 6.74 25.65 -18.19
C ASP A 209 5.88 25.32 -19.44
N GLN A 210 6.30 24.27 -20.19
CA GLN A 210 5.57 23.79 -21.34
C GLN A 210 4.36 22.93 -20.94
N LEU A 211 3.23 23.13 -21.59
CA LEU A 211 2.08 22.25 -21.46
C LEU A 211 2.26 21.02 -22.33
N ILE A 212 2.18 19.82 -21.74
CA ILE A 212 2.34 18.56 -22.44
C ILE A 212 0.97 17.90 -22.61
N ILE A 213 0.45 17.83 -23.84
CA ILE A 213 -0.84 17.22 -24.14
C ILE A 213 -0.62 15.72 -24.37
N VAL A 214 -1.09 14.91 -23.43
CA VAL A 214 -1.05 13.45 -23.51
C VAL A 214 -2.28 12.91 -24.25
N GLY A 215 -3.43 13.57 -24.09
CA GLY A 215 -4.70 13.07 -24.62
C GLY A 215 -5.27 11.96 -23.77
N ASP A 216 -5.56 10.80 -24.36
CA ASP A 216 -6.02 9.61 -23.64
C ASP A 216 -4.86 8.85 -23.00
N ALA A 217 -5.19 8.04 -21.97
CA ALA A 217 -4.23 7.16 -21.30
C ALA A 217 -3.94 5.86 -22.11
N ASP A 218 -3.87 5.97 -23.43
CA ASP A 218 -3.56 4.87 -24.32
C ASP A 218 -2.13 5.01 -24.86
N GLN A 219 -1.45 3.89 -25.11
CA GLN A 219 -0.09 3.84 -25.66
C GLN A 219 0.92 4.73 -24.89
N LEU A 220 0.81 4.78 -23.56
CA LEU A 220 1.63 5.65 -22.71
C LEU A 220 3.13 5.43 -22.94
N ASP A 221 3.56 4.17 -23.03
CA ASP A 221 4.97 3.82 -23.30
C ASP A 221 5.49 4.51 -24.55
N LYS A 222 4.74 4.46 -25.66
CA LYS A 222 5.15 5.08 -26.92
C LYS A 222 5.18 6.61 -26.83
N LYS A 223 4.17 7.21 -26.19
CA LYS A 223 4.06 8.67 -26.01
C LYS A 223 5.21 9.19 -25.14
N PHE A 224 5.45 8.57 -24.00
CA PHE A 224 6.46 9.02 -23.04
C PHE A 224 7.89 8.69 -23.47
N ASN A 225 8.12 7.59 -24.20
CA ASN A 225 9.42 7.31 -24.81
C ASN A 225 9.79 8.36 -25.86
N ARG A 226 8.83 8.78 -26.72
CA ARG A 226 9.05 9.90 -27.65
C ARG A 226 9.32 11.20 -26.90
N LEU A 227 8.58 11.48 -25.83
CA LEU A 227 8.79 12.65 -25.00
C LEU A 227 10.18 12.64 -24.38
N LYS A 228 10.64 11.50 -23.86
CA LYS A 228 11.99 11.35 -23.29
C LYS A 228 13.08 11.62 -24.32
N ALA A 229 12.92 11.09 -25.53
CA ALA A 229 13.82 11.38 -26.65
C ALA A 229 13.80 12.88 -27.03
N PHE A 230 12.63 13.52 -27.03
CA PHE A 230 12.50 14.95 -27.28
C PHE A 230 13.19 15.79 -26.18
N TYR A 231 13.06 15.41 -24.90
CA TYR A 231 13.81 16.04 -23.81
C TYR A 231 15.31 15.99 -24.05
N GLN A 232 15.83 14.82 -24.44
CA GLN A 232 17.27 14.61 -24.64
C GLN A 232 17.81 15.33 -25.90
N GLN A 233 17.06 15.31 -26.99
CA GLN A 233 17.55 15.80 -28.28
C GLN A 233 17.20 17.27 -28.54
N ALA A 234 16.01 17.72 -28.18
CA ALA A 234 15.54 19.05 -28.50
C ALA A 234 15.62 20.02 -27.32
N LEU A 235 15.06 19.65 -26.17
CA LEU A 235 14.97 20.56 -25.03
C LEU A 235 16.34 20.87 -24.42
N LEU A 236 17.24 19.88 -24.30
CA LEU A 236 18.59 20.11 -23.77
C LEU A 236 19.45 20.97 -24.67
N GLN A 237 19.21 20.94 -26.01
CA GLN A 237 19.97 21.73 -26.98
C GLN A 237 19.42 23.13 -27.18
N GLN A 238 18.10 23.29 -27.25
CA GLN A 238 17.44 24.56 -27.56
C GLN A 238 16.99 25.35 -26.33
N GLY A 239 17.04 24.74 -25.16
CA GLY A 239 16.53 25.30 -23.89
C GLY A 239 15.17 24.74 -23.52
N ILE A 240 14.98 24.50 -22.21
CA ILE A 240 13.80 23.84 -21.66
C ILE A 240 12.54 24.68 -21.92
N ASN A 241 12.64 25.98 -21.88
CA ASN A 241 11.53 26.92 -22.09
C ASN A 241 11.35 27.38 -23.54
N ALA A 242 12.05 26.74 -24.50
CA ALA A 242 11.93 27.07 -25.91
C ALA A 242 10.54 26.79 -26.50
N TYR A 243 9.78 25.90 -25.84
CA TYR A 243 8.47 25.49 -26.31
C TYR A 243 7.40 25.81 -25.27
N GLU A 244 6.25 26.26 -25.75
CA GLU A 244 5.07 26.54 -24.93
C GLU A 244 4.20 25.27 -24.76
N LYS A 245 4.15 24.42 -25.81
CA LYS A 245 3.26 23.28 -25.86
C LYS A 245 3.88 22.13 -26.62
N LEU A 246 3.72 20.91 -26.07
CA LEU A 246 4.13 19.65 -26.66
C LEU A 246 2.91 18.74 -26.81
N ASP A 247 2.55 18.34 -28.01
CA ASP A 247 1.40 17.49 -28.25
C ASP A 247 1.84 16.07 -28.63
N LEU A 248 1.50 15.09 -27.78
CA LEU A 248 1.87 13.69 -27.92
C LEU A 248 0.80 12.82 -28.59
N ARG A 249 -0.35 13.40 -28.93
CA ARG A 249 -1.50 12.65 -29.48
C ARG A 249 -1.24 12.09 -30.88
N PHE A 250 -0.31 12.67 -31.60
CA PHE A 250 0.01 12.26 -32.96
C PHE A 250 0.94 11.04 -32.94
N GLU A 251 0.65 10.07 -33.81
CA GLU A 251 1.49 8.88 -33.92
C GLU A 251 2.87 9.24 -34.49
N ASN A 252 3.91 8.62 -33.93
CA ASN A 252 5.30 8.72 -34.36
C ASN A 252 5.94 10.12 -34.38
N GLN A 253 5.25 11.17 -33.88
CA GLN A 253 5.78 12.53 -33.81
C GLN A 253 5.34 13.28 -32.58
N ILE A 254 6.04 14.35 -32.23
CA ILE A 254 5.62 15.36 -31.25
C ILE A 254 5.42 16.66 -32.01
N VAL A 255 4.23 17.23 -31.92
CA VAL A 255 3.96 18.57 -32.44
C VAL A 255 4.29 19.58 -31.36
N ALA A 256 5.35 20.35 -31.57
CA ALA A 256 5.88 21.31 -30.60
C ALA A 256 5.61 22.75 -31.07
N VAL A 257 4.96 23.55 -30.23
CA VAL A 257 4.74 24.97 -30.44
C VAL A 257 5.85 25.76 -29.77
N ARG A 258 6.62 26.51 -30.54
CA ARG A 258 7.71 27.35 -30.01
C ARG A 258 7.13 28.58 -29.31
N ARG A 259 7.79 28.98 -28.23
CA ARG A 259 7.51 30.23 -27.52
C ARG A 259 8.09 31.42 -28.28
N GLY A 260 7.48 32.61 -28.19
CA GLY A 260 8.04 33.84 -28.74
C GLY A 260 9.40 34.17 -28.12
N ALA A 261 10.31 34.74 -28.91
CA ALA A 261 11.75 34.84 -28.61
C ALA A 261 12.10 35.61 -27.31
N GLU A 262 11.24 36.47 -26.80
CA GLU A 262 11.57 37.33 -25.63
C GLU A 262 11.51 36.61 -24.27
N LYS A 263 10.74 35.53 -24.12
CA LYS A 263 10.63 34.79 -22.83
C LYS A 263 11.60 33.63 -22.66
N ALA A 264 12.26 33.18 -23.73
CA ALA A 264 13.05 31.95 -23.70
C ALA A 264 14.43 32.09 -23.02
N GLN A 265 14.94 33.31 -22.81
CA GLN A 265 16.33 33.50 -22.38
C GLN A 265 16.59 33.52 -20.86
N ILE A 266 15.57 33.78 -20.02
CA ILE A 266 15.82 34.16 -18.62
C ILE A 266 16.06 32.97 -17.67
N ASP A 267 15.49 31.78 -17.96
CA ASP A 267 15.54 30.66 -16.99
C ASP A 267 16.18 29.34 -17.49
N SER A 268 16.72 29.33 -18.73
CA SER A 268 17.07 28.07 -19.37
C SER A 268 18.32 27.37 -18.80
N ALA A 269 19.29 28.11 -18.23
CA ALA A 269 20.54 27.54 -17.76
C ALA A 269 20.35 26.78 -16.43
N GLU A 270 19.59 27.33 -15.49
CA GLU A 270 19.33 26.69 -14.19
C GLU A 270 18.39 25.48 -14.36
N ALA A 271 17.35 25.62 -15.17
CA ALA A 271 16.43 24.53 -15.48
C ALA A 271 17.14 23.40 -16.23
N LYS A 272 18.05 23.70 -17.16
CA LYS A 272 18.90 22.70 -17.85
C LYS A 272 19.78 21.95 -16.85
N LYS A 273 20.40 22.65 -15.90
CA LYS A 273 21.24 22.04 -14.85
C LYS A 273 20.40 21.10 -13.97
N LYS A 274 19.23 21.52 -13.51
CA LYS A 274 18.32 20.69 -12.70
C LYS A 274 17.84 19.45 -13.46
N LEU A 275 17.55 19.56 -14.75
CA LEU A 275 17.15 18.41 -15.58
C LEU A 275 18.29 17.40 -15.77
N LEU A 276 19.51 17.89 -16.02
CA LEU A 276 20.69 17.02 -16.12
C LEU A 276 20.95 16.26 -14.81
N GLU A 277 20.89 16.96 -13.66
CA GLU A 277 21.00 16.31 -12.36
C GLU A 277 19.92 15.24 -12.13
N LEU A 278 18.70 15.49 -12.60
CA LEU A 278 17.60 14.54 -12.48
C LEU A 278 17.83 13.29 -13.35
N VAL A 279 18.26 13.48 -14.61
CA VAL A 279 18.61 12.39 -15.53
C VAL A 279 19.73 11.54 -14.98
N GLU A 280 20.79 12.18 -14.43
CA GLU A 280 21.94 11.50 -13.86
C GLU A 280 21.58 10.68 -12.62
N LYS A 281 20.73 11.23 -11.73
CA LYS A 281 20.24 10.52 -10.53
C LYS A 281 19.29 9.37 -10.85
N THR A 282 18.60 9.39 -11.98
CA THR A 282 17.60 8.38 -12.38
C THR A 282 18.13 7.38 -13.40
N THR A 283 19.33 7.61 -13.96
CA THR A 283 19.99 6.61 -14.80
C THR A 283 20.52 5.51 -13.88
N PRO A 284 20.13 4.23 -14.06
CA PRO A 284 20.74 3.14 -13.30
C PRO A 284 22.25 3.15 -13.58
N LEU A 285 23.05 3.25 -12.52
CA LEU A 285 24.48 3.04 -12.63
C LEU A 285 24.72 1.71 -13.33
N PRO A 286 25.57 1.64 -14.37
CA PRO A 286 25.96 0.36 -14.91
C PRO A 286 26.48 -0.48 -13.75
N LEU A 287 25.99 -1.71 -13.65
CA LEU A 287 26.45 -2.71 -12.68
C LEU A 287 27.97 -2.91 -12.91
N HIS A 288 28.76 -2.06 -12.27
CA HIS A 288 30.15 -2.38 -12.04
C HIS A 288 30.14 -3.56 -11.05
N GLU A 289 30.70 -4.67 -11.45
CA GLU A 289 31.02 -5.79 -10.59
C GLU A 289 31.57 -5.27 -9.27
N VAL A 290 30.73 -5.38 -8.23
CA VAL A 290 31.17 -5.11 -6.86
C VAL A 290 32.11 -6.27 -6.52
N ASP A 291 33.41 -6.05 -6.64
CA ASP A 291 34.44 -6.93 -6.12
C ASP A 291 34.15 -7.17 -4.63
N SER A 292 33.52 -8.32 -4.36
CA SER A 292 33.07 -8.74 -3.03
C SER A 292 34.22 -8.83 -2.00
N SER A 293 35.46 -8.78 -2.46
CA SER A 293 36.66 -8.84 -1.60
C SER A 293 36.92 -7.54 -0.83
N LYS A 294 36.48 -6.38 -1.31
CA LYS A 294 36.66 -5.08 -0.62
C LYS A 294 35.66 -4.79 0.47
N VAL A 295 34.45 -5.39 0.39
CA VAL A 295 33.40 -5.16 1.38
C VAL A 295 33.66 -5.97 2.66
N ILE A 296 34.28 -7.15 2.54
CA ILE A 296 34.60 -8.01 3.69
C ILE A 296 35.72 -7.39 4.52
N ASN A 297 36.76 -6.83 3.88
CA ASN A 297 37.88 -6.21 4.61
C ASN A 297 37.51 -4.92 5.33
N LYS A 298 36.49 -4.17 4.86
CA LYS A 298 36.03 -2.94 5.54
C LYS A 298 35.15 -3.25 6.77
N LYS A 299 34.43 -4.37 6.76
CA LYS A 299 33.67 -4.84 7.94
C LYS A 299 34.54 -5.41 9.04
N ILE A 300 35.63 -6.09 8.67
CA ILE A 300 36.60 -6.66 9.64
C ILE A 300 37.40 -5.53 10.31
N ALA A 301 37.83 -4.51 9.55
CA ALA A 301 38.53 -3.35 10.12
C ALA A 301 37.66 -2.53 11.09
N HIS A 302 36.34 -2.45 10.87
CA HIS A 302 35.41 -1.75 11.77
C HIS A 302 35.08 -2.54 13.05
N GLN A 303 35.17 -3.87 13.01
CA GLN A 303 34.98 -4.72 14.19
C GLN A 303 36.21 -4.78 15.11
N ILE A 304 37.41 -4.60 14.59
CA ILE A 304 38.66 -4.58 15.36
C ILE A 304 38.80 -3.25 16.12
N ASN A 305 38.37 -2.13 15.52
CA ASN A 305 38.47 -0.80 16.15
C ASN A 305 37.43 -0.56 17.26
N ASN A 306 36.34 -1.32 17.31
CA ASN A 306 35.32 -1.22 18.38
C ASN A 306 35.61 -2.10 19.60
N LYS A 307 36.68 -2.91 19.58
CA LYS A 307 37.04 -3.74 20.72
C LYS A 307 38.06 -3.09 21.68
N GLU A 308 38.67 -1.98 21.31
CA GLU A 308 39.65 -1.27 22.17
C GLU A 308 39.09 -0.11 22.99
N ILE A 309 37.79 0.24 22.84
CA ILE A 309 37.18 1.43 23.51
C ILE A 309 36.43 1.03 24.84
N ASN A 310 36.35 -0.24 25.20
CA ASN A 310 35.69 -0.63 26.42
C ASN A 310 36.72 -0.99 27.53
N LYS A 311 37.38 0.02 28.09
CA LYS A 311 37.97 -0.05 29.45
C LYS A 311 37.24 0.93 30.38
N PRO A 312 36.82 0.50 31.56
CA PRO A 312 36.05 1.34 32.49
C PRO A 312 36.96 2.34 33.19
N LEU A 313 36.62 3.62 33.15
CA LEU A 313 37.22 4.66 34.00
C LEU A 313 36.32 4.89 35.19
N THR A 314 36.89 4.52 36.37
CA THR A 314 36.41 4.82 37.71
C THR A 314 36.54 6.31 38.04
N ASN A 315 35.50 6.80 38.72
CA ASN A 315 35.46 7.94 39.66
C ASN A 315 36.12 9.28 39.31
N ARG A 316 35.31 10.34 39.21
CA ARG A 316 35.52 11.55 40.02
C ARG A 316 34.34 12.54 40.03
N HIS A 317 33.94 12.86 41.26
CA HIS A 317 33.42 14.12 41.82
C HIS A 317 32.15 14.80 41.27
N VAL A 318 31.20 14.75 42.15
CA VAL A 318 30.03 15.62 42.30
C VAL A 318 30.47 17.04 42.67
N SER A 319 29.90 18.06 42.10
CA SER A 319 29.75 19.38 42.69
C SER A 319 28.53 20.12 42.11
N PRO A 320 27.85 20.98 42.88
CA PRO A 320 26.41 21.17 42.80
C PRO A 320 25.93 22.39 41.98
N MET A 321 24.63 22.34 41.63
CA MET A 321 23.87 23.41 40.96
C MET A 321 23.80 24.73 41.81
N PRO A 322 23.65 25.89 41.16
CA PRO A 322 23.00 27.04 41.77
C PRO A 322 21.53 27.18 41.29
N LYS A 323 20.73 27.59 42.27
CA LYS A 323 19.30 27.81 42.23
C LYS A 323 18.92 29.01 41.37
N SER A 324 17.74 28.90 40.77
CA SER A 324 16.91 29.92 40.12
C SER A 324 16.55 31.08 41.08
N VAL A 325 16.46 32.26 40.53
CA VAL A 325 15.58 33.38 41.03
C VAL A 325 15.03 34.15 39.84
N HIS A 326 13.73 34.25 39.89
CA HIS A 326 12.69 35.03 39.21
C HIS A 326 12.14 34.52 37.90
#